data_728eae08e7b158a6159a53ec6d906e10
#
_entry.id   728eae08e7b158a6159a53ec6d906e10
#
_cell.length_a   1.000
_cell.length_b   1.000
_cell.length_c   1.000
_cell.angle_alpha   90.00
_cell.angle_beta   90.00
_cell.angle_gamma   90.00
#
_symmetry.space_group_name_H-M   'P 1'
#
loop_
_entity.id
_entity.type
_entity.pdbx_description
1 polymer ?
#
loop_
_entity_poly.entity_id
_entity_poly.type
_entity_poly.pdbx_seq_one_letter_code
_entity_poly.pdbx_strand_id
1 'polypeptide(L)'
;MSGYVYAGAADWGGKDPAKCNRGLYRLEIDTGEWTTLDVGLPENVEARCVTLHPEEPEVVWVGTQCGPYRSTDAGNTWEPLDFPDDEPVVWSIEVHPADSRVLYAGTQDMAVYRSEDSGGHWRRLGVPNPDGLCVMGFPTRVIRIAIDPTHPDELYVGLEVGGLVRSLDGGKTWTDCNASLLKLATQPYLKNHHGSQRASEGMMDSHSLAVSSAQPGTVFLANRLGLFRSDDRGENWSDMDIGRFSELTYARDVKVFPHDDRTLLGAFSIAAVSDAGSLYRSTDLGETWTRFDHGVSIESTLMIIAASASSSDRVYCAARRGQVFGTEDGGASWQAHPLPPGVEGVYALACV
;
A
#
# COMPACT_ATOMS: atom_id res chain seq x y z
N MET A 1 -2.95 -13.18 -22.85
CA MET A 1 -1.60 -12.98 -22.27
C MET A 1 -1.66 -13.63 -20.91
N SER A 2 -0.65 -14.44 -20.54
CA SER A 2 -0.53 -14.97 -19.19
C SER A 2 -0.45 -13.81 -18.20
N GLY A 3 -1.25 -13.84 -17.14
CA GLY A 3 -1.22 -12.84 -16.09
C GLY A 3 -0.10 -13.11 -15.11
N TYR A 4 0.39 -12.08 -14.45
CA TYR A 4 1.43 -12.18 -13.42
C TYR A 4 0.96 -11.55 -12.12
N VAL A 5 1.46 -12.12 -11.01
CA VAL A 5 1.38 -11.49 -9.70
C VAL A 5 2.80 -11.26 -9.18
N TYR A 6 3.09 -10.04 -8.76
CA TYR A 6 4.37 -9.68 -8.16
C TYR A 6 4.19 -9.57 -6.65
N ALA A 7 5.12 -10.17 -5.89
CA ALA A 7 5.14 -10.07 -4.44
C ALA A 7 6.53 -9.64 -3.96
N GLY A 8 6.58 -8.56 -3.18
CA GLY A 8 7.79 -8.04 -2.58
C GLY A 8 7.85 -8.30 -1.09
N ALA A 9 8.98 -8.82 -0.64
CA ALA A 9 9.27 -9.10 0.76
C ALA A 9 10.45 -8.27 1.26
N ALA A 10 10.33 -7.74 2.49
CA ALA A 10 11.33 -6.89 3.13
C ALA A 10 11.41 -7.19 4.64
N ASP A 11 12.43 -6.66 5.31
CA ASP A 11 12.56 -6.78 6.74
C ASP A 11 11.51 -5.93 7.48
N TRP A 12 10.89 -6.53 8.47
CA TRP A 12 9.97 -5.84 9.37
C TRP A 12 10.70 -5.01 10.45
N GLY A 13 12.04 -5.13 10.54
CA GLY A 13 12.84 -4.50 11.58
C GLY A 13 13.07 -5.39 12.80
N GLY A 14 14.31 -5.64 13.13
CA GLY A 14 14.76 -6.28 14.36
C GLY A 14 14.84 -7.81 14.38
N LYS A 15 14.57 -8.50 13.29
CA LYS A 15 14.88 -9.91 13.14
C LYS A 15 16.23 -10.11 12.45
N ASP A 16 16.92 -11.20 12.83
CA ASP A 16 18.19 -11.61 12.24
C ASP A 16 18.08 -11.69 10.70
N PRO A 17 18.80 -10.84 9.95
CA PRO A 17 18.72 -10.80 8.49
C PRO A 17 19.02 -12.15 7.82
N ALA A 18 19.77 -13.02 8.51
CA ALA A 18 20.11 -14.35 8.01
C ALA A 18 18.94 -15.35 8.02
N LYS A 19 17.80 -14.99 8.61
CA LYS A 19 16.65 -15.92 8.81
C LYS A 19 15.40 -15.58 8.00
N CYS A 20 15.36 -14.44 7.30
CA CYS A 20 14.22 -14.03 6.47
C CYS A 20 14.66 -14.03 5.01
N ASN A 21 14.02 -14.84 4.18
CA ASN A 21 14.17 -14.74 2.73
C ASN A 21 13.43 -13.48 2.29
N ARG A 22 14.20 -12.48 1.90
CA ARG A 22 13.74 -11.24 1.29
C ARG A 22 13.72 -11.43 -0.21
N GLY A 23 13.08 -10.57 -0.94
CA GLY A 23 13.15 -10.65 -2.39
C GLY A 23 11.97 -10.05 -3.10
N LEU A 24 12.06 -10.16 -4.41
CA LEU A 24 10.96 -9.90 -5.33
C LEU A 24 10.64 -11.19 -6.07
N TYR A 25 9.37 -11.52 -6.13
CA TYR A 25 8.87 -12.77 -6.70
C TYR A 25 7.78 -12.48 -7.72
N ARG A 26 7.70 -13.31 -8.77
CA ARG A 26 6.62 -13.27 -9.76
C ARG A 26 5.95 -14.63 -9.86
N LEU A 27 4.64 -14.67 -9.66
CA LEU A 27 3.79 -15.80 -9.93
C LEU A 27 3.33 -15.76 -11.39
N GLU A 28 3.49 -16.84 -12.10
CA GLU A 28 2.80 -17.06 -13.37
C GLU A 28 1.43 -17.69 -13.07
N ILE A 29 0.35 -16.98 -13.36
CA ILE A 29 -1.00 -17.37 -12.95
C ILE A 29 -1.40 -18.70 -13.58
N ASP A 30 -1.06 -18.91 -14.87
CA ASP A 30 -1.44 -20.13 -15.62
C ASP A 30 -0.78 -21.40 -15.08
N THR A 31 0.44 -21.30 -14.53
CA THR A 31 1.19 -22.44 -13.99
C THR A 31 1.12 -22.58 -12.48
N GLY A 32 0.85 -21.47 -11.79
CA GLY A 32 0.90 -21.40 -10.34
C GLY A 32 2.32 -21.41 -9.75
N GLU A 33 3.35 -21.17 -10.56
CA GLU A 33 4.75 -21.24 -10.16
C GLU A 33 5.33 -19.86 -9.85
N TRP A 34 6.08 -19.75 -8.74
CA TRP A 34 6.84 -18.57 -8.37
C TRP A 34 8.25 -18.59 -8.94
N THR A 35 8.66 -17.49 -9.53
CA THR A 35 10.04 -17.20 -9.96
C THR A 35 10.61 -16.08 -9.10
N THR A 36 11.84 -16.26 -8.60
CA THR A 36 12.59 -15.18 -7.95
C THR A 36 13.13 -14.21 -9.01
N LEU A 37 12.95 -12.93 -8.78
CA LEU A 37 13.40 -11.85 -9.67
C LEU A 37 14.62 -11.18 -9.03
N ASP A 38 15.82 -11.43 -9.57
CA ASP A 38 17.08 -10.93 -8.99
C ASP A 38 18.05 -10.33 -10.01
N VAL A 39 17.81 -10.55 -11.32
CA VAL A 39 18.74 -10.10 -12.37
C VAL A 39 18.74 -8.57 -12.49
N GLY A 40 19.83 -7.93 -12.06
CA GLY A 40 19.98 -6.47 -12.05
C GLY A 40 19.51 -5.79 -10.76
N LEU A 41 18.92 -6.54 -9.82
CA LEU A 41 18.59 -6.05 -8.48
C LEU A 41 19.78 -6.19 -7.52
N PRO A 42 19.80 -5.43 -6.42
CA PRO A 42 20.85 -5.57 -5.40
C PRO A 42 20.78 -6.93 -4.71
N GLU A 43 21.92 -7.42 -4.22
CA GLU A 43 21.93 -8.59 -3.35
C GLU A 43 21.03 -8.41 -2.13
N ASN A 44 20.30 -9.45 -1.76
CA ASN A 44 19.35 -9.42 -0.63
C ASN A 44 18.33 -8.26 -0.76
N VAL A 45 17.77 -8.08 -1.95
CA VAL A 45 16.81 -7.02 -2.23
C VAL A 45 15.63 -7.07 -1.25
N GLU A 46 15.27 -5.91 -0.72
CA GLU A 46 14.06 -5.65 0.05
C GLU A 46 13.06 -4.90 -0.83
N ALA A 47 12.13 -5.62 -1.44
CA ALA A 47 11.09 -5.02 -2.27
C ALA A 47 9.93 -4.51 -1.40
N ARG A 48 9.80 -3.20 -1.27
CA ARG A 48 8.83 -2.52 -0.39
C ARG A 48 7.58 -2.06 -1.10
N CYS A 49 7.66 -1.76 -2.38
CA CYS A 49 6.52 -1.51 -3.26
C CYS A 49 6.80 -2.06 -4.67
N VAL A 50 5.72 -2.43 -5.35
CA VAL A 50 5.73 -2.82 -6.77
C VAL A 50 4.60 -2.06 -7.44
N THR A 51 4.90 -1.39 -8.55
CA THR A 51 3.95 -0.60 -9.32
C THR A 51 4.02 -1.00 -10.78
N LEU A 52 2.86 -1.26 -11.36
CA LEU A 52 2.73 -1.63 -12.77
C LEU A 52 2.44 -0.40 -13.63
N HIS A 53 2.95 -0.39 -14.85
CA HIS A 53 2.52 0.59 -15.84
C HIS A 53 1.06 0.31 -16.23
N PRO A 54 0.19 1.34 -16.28
CA PRO A 54 -1.25 1.13 -16.51
C PRO A 54 -1.59 0.56 -17.88
N GLU A 55 -0.75 0.79 -18.90
CA GLU A 55 -1.01 0.39 -20.29
C GLU A 55 0.01 -0.63 -20.82
N GLU A 56 1.20 -0.71 -20.23
CA GLU A 56 2.31 -1.57 -20.66
C GLU A 56 2.65 -2.57 -19.53
N PRO A 57 1.98 -3.74 -19.47
CA PRO A 57 2.09 -4.67 -18.33
C PRO A 57 3.49 -5.27 -18.13
N GLU A 58 4.35 -5.20 -19.13
CA GLU A 58 5.77 -5.58 -19.04
C GLU A 58 6.64 -4.53 -18.34
N VAL A 59 6.15 -3.28 -18.20
CA VAL A 59 6.87 -2.21 -17.49
C VAL A 59 6.47 -2.21 -16.02
N VAL A 60 7.46 -2.44 -15.16
CA VAL A 60 7.27 -2.58 -13.71
C VAL A 60 8.32 -1.76 -12.98
N TRP A 61 7.90 -1.05 -11.94
CA TRP A 61 8.78 -0.37 -11.00
C TRP A 61 8.78 -1.07 -9.64
N VAL A 62 9.93 -1.10 -9.00
CA VAL A 62 10.08 -1.59 -7.62
C VAL A 62 10.84 -0.59 -6.77
N GLY A 63 10.33 -0.31 -5.58
CA GLY A 63 11.02 0.46 -4.55
C GLY A 63 11.76 -0.46 -3.60
N THR A 64 13.05 -0.20 -3.41
CA THR A 64 13.94 -1.05 -2.62
C THR A 64 14.67 -0.27 -1.52
N GLN A 65 15.49 -0.97 -0.74
CA GLN A 65 16.40 -0.36 0.23
C GLN A 65 17.57 0.41 -0.41
N CYS A 66 17.78 0.23 -1.73
CA CYS A 66 18.86 0.87 -2.50
C CYS A 66 18.32 1.78 -3.62
N GLY A 67 17.09 2.25 -3.52
CA GLY A 67 16.46 3.11 -4.52
C GLY A 67 15.38 2.43 -5.37
N PRO A 68 14.85 3.14 -6.37
CA PRO A 68 13.89 2.61 -7.32
C PRO A 68 14.60 1.89 -8.47
N TYR A 69 13.98 0.80 -8.95
CA TYR A 69 14.40 0.05 -10.14
C TYR A 69 13.24 -0.07 -11.11
N ARG A 70 13.55 -0.24 -12.40
CA ARG A 70 12.57 -0.46 -13.47
C ARG A 70 12.92 -1.72 -14.25
N SER A 71 11.88 -2.47 -14.62
CA SER A 71 11.92 -3.52 -15.63
C SER A 71 11.07 -3.10 -16.82
N THR A 72 11.44 -3.53 -18.02
CA THR A 72 10.67 -3.38 -19.27
C THR A 72 10.37 -4.74 -19.92
N ASP A 73 10.60 -5.83 -19.19
CA ASP A 73 10.45 -7.21 -19.67
C ASP A 73 9.73 -8.08 -18.63
N ALA A 74 8.71 -7.52 -17.97
CA ALA A 74 7.90 -8.16 -16.95
C ALA A 74 8.73 -8.70 -15.77
N GLY A 75 9.82 -8.02 -15.41
CA GLY A 75 10.66 -8.34 -14.27
C GLY A 75 11.76 -9.35 -14.53
N ASN A 76 12.01 -9.76 -15.78
CA ASN A 76 13.11 -10.69 -16.06
C ASN A 76 14.48 -10.02 -15.86
N THR A 77 14.58 -8.70 -16.15
CA THR A 77 15.75 -7.90 -15.87
C THR A 77 15.36 -6.54 -15.28
N TRP A 78 16.26 -5.98 -14.45
CA TRP A 78 16.04 -4.72 -13.74
C TRP A 78 17.19 -3.77 -13.93
N GLU A 79 16.89 -2.48 -14.09
CA GLU A 79 17.86 -1.39 -14.13
C GLU A 79 17.60 -0.40 -12.99
N PRO A 80 18.65 0.09 -12.29
CA PRO A 80 18.49 1.14 -11.30
C PRO A 80 18.09 2.44 -11.99
N LEU A 81 17.21 3.21 -11.34
CA LEU A 81 16.88 4.56 -11.78
C LEU A 81 17.80 5.58 -11.08
N ASP A 82 18.20 6.64 -11.81
CA ASP A 82 19.07 7.69 -11.31
C ASP A 82 18.31 8.55 -10.28
N PHE A 83 18.50 8.23 -8.99
CA PHE A 83 17.80 8.88 -7.90
C PHE A 83 18.74 9.86 -7.18
N PRO A 84 18.27 11.09 -6.83
CA PRO A 84 19.17 12.17 -6.41
C PRO A 84 19.74 12.05 -4.98
N ASP A 85 19.25 11.13 -4.17
CA ASP A 85 19.73 10.90 -2.81
C ASP A 85 20.68 9.69 -2.75
N ASP A 86 21.67 9.76 -1.88
CA ASP A 86 22.52 8.64 -1.56
C ASP A 86 21.73 7.61 -0.72
N GLU A 87 21.68 6.35 -1.18
CA GLU A 87 21.03 5.22 -0.51
C GLU A 87 19.55 5.45 -0.09
N PRO A 88 18.67 5.89 -0.99
CA PRO A 88 17.28 6.16 -0.64
C PRO A 88 16.50 4.86 -0.43
N VAL A 89 15.85 4.69 0.71
CA VAL A 89 14.89 3.59 0.93
C VAL A 89 13.52 4.01 0.37
N VAL A 90 13.12 3.42 -0.75
CA VAL A 90 11.86 3.76 -1.44
C VAL A 90 10.74 2.86 -0.94
N TRP A 91 9.70 3.47 -0.35
CA TRP A 91 8.54 2.78 0.24
C TRP A 91 7.29 2.80 -0.62
N SER A 92 7.17 3.76 -1.51
CA SER A 92 6.04 3.88 -2.41
C SER A 92 6.46 4.47 -3.75
N ILE A 93 5.87 3.97 -4.83
CA ILE A 93 5.94 4.54 -6.17
C ILE A 93 4.51 4.58 -6.69
N GLU A 94 4.10 5.72 -7.25
CA GLU A 94 2.76 5.91 -7.81
C GLU A 94 2.85 6.53 -9.19
N VAL A 95 2.08 6.00 -10.14
CA VAL A 95 1.98 6.51 -11.51
C VAL A 95 0.87 7.55 -11.58
N HIS A 96 1.15 8.68 -12.19
CA HIS A 96 0.14 9.73 -12.39
C HIS A 96 -0.96 9.26 -13.36
N PRO A 97 -2.24 9.36 -12.99
CA PRO A 97 -3.33 8.74 -13.75
C PRO A 97 -3.58 9.33 -15.15
N ALA A 98 -3.12 10.56 -15.41
CA ALA A 98 -3.30 11.23 -16.71
C ALA A 98 -2.04 11.24 -17.58
N ASP A 99 -0.86 10.88 -17.06
CA ASP A 99 0.39 10.80 -17.82
C ASP A 99 1.30 9.74 -17.18
N SER A 100 1.38 8.56 -17.76
CA SER A 100 2.16 7.43 -17.25
C SER A 100 3.68 7.67 -17.18
N ARG A 101 4.20 8.73 -17.81
CA ARG A 101 5.58 9.16 -17.68
C ARG A 101 5.85 9.89 -16.36
N VAL A 102 4.80 10.41 -15.72
CA VAL A 102 4.92 11.11 -14.43
C VAL A 102 4.80 10.11 -13.31
N LEU A 103 5.84 10.03 -12.48
CA LEU A 103 5.92 9.17 -11.32
C LEU A 103 6.13 10.00 -10.05
N TYR A 104 5.60 9.49 -8.96
CA TYR A 104 5.92 9.96 -7.61
C TYR A 104 6.56 8.83 -6.82
N ALA A 105 7.62 9.13 -6.08
CA ALA A 105 8.29 8.20 -5.19
C ALA A 105 8.33 8.75 -3.76
N GLY A 106 7.94 7.93 -2.81
CA GLY A 106 7.99 8.22 -1.38
C GLY A 106 9.10 7.43 -0.70
N THR A 107 9.91 8.12 0.09
CA THR A 107 11.08 7.52 0.73
C THR A 107 10.98 7.51 2.25
N GLN A 108 11.89 6.78 2.88
CA GLN A 108 12.27 6.98 4.27
C GLN A 108 12.82 8.41 4.44
N ASP A 109 12.83 8.93 5.67
CA ASP A 109 13.12 10.33 5.98
C ASP A 109 12.10 11.34 5.41
N MET A 110 10.88 10.84 5.12
CA MET A 110 9.72 11.65 4.76
C MET A 110 9.95 12.57 3.55
N ALA A 111 10.54 12.04 2.48
CA ALA A 111 10.68 12.77 1.24
C ALA A 111 9.77 12.22 0.14
N VAL A 112 9.25 13.11 -0.69
CA VAL A 112 8.50 12.80 -1.91
C VAL A 112 9.27 13.36 -3.10
N TYR A 113 9.42 12.54 -4.12
CA TYR A 113 10.06 12.91 -5.38
C TYR A 113 9.08 12.79 -6.52
N ARG A 114 9.25 13.60 -7.56
CA ARG A 114 8.49 13.54 -8.81
C ARG A 114 9.45 13.41 -9.98
N SER A 115 9.12 12.49 -10.89
CA SER A 115 9.71 12.35 -12.22
C SER A 115 8.69 12.72 -13.28
N GLU A 116 9.15 13.22 -14.44
CA GLU A 116 8.32 13.55 -15.61
C GLU A 116 8.74 12.74 -16.86
N ASP A 117 9.66 11.77 -16.68
CA ASP A 117 10.28 10.99 -17.74
C ASP A 117 10.44 9.51 -17.37
N SER A 118 9.41 8.93 -16.76
CA SER A 118 9.35 7.51 -16.37
C SER A 118 10.45 7.07 -15.42
N GLY A 119 10.96 8.00 -14.59
CA GLY A 119 11.99 7.74 -13.58
C GLY A 119 13.41 8.06 -14.03
N GLY A 120 13.61 8.67 -15.23
CA GLY A 120 14.94 9.05 -15.70
C GLY A 120 15.57 10.16 -14.87
N HIS A 121 14.76 11.14 -14.43
CA HIS A 121 15.20 12.22 -13.54
C HIS A 121 14.16 12.48 -12.48
N TRP A 122 14.60 12.82 -11.27
CA TRP A 122 13.73 13.06 -10.13
C TRP A 122 13.96 14.43 -9.50
N ARG A 123 12.88 15.05 -9.06
CA ARG A 123 12.87 16.32 -8.33
C ARG A 123 12.21 16.14 -6.97
N ARG A 124 12.92 16.48 -5.90
CA ARG A 124 12.34 16.48 -4.55
C ARG A 124 11.26 17.54 -4.41
N LEU A 125 10.14 17.16 -3.78
CA LEU A 125 9.04 18.07 -3.42
C LEU A 125 9.22 18.54 -1.98
N GLY A 126 8.75 19.77 -1.70
CA GLY A 126 8.89 20.39 -0.39
C GLY A 126 7.78 19.99 0.59
N VAL A 127 7.68 18.72 0.94
CA VAL A 127 6.70 18.23 1.92
C VAL A 127 7.06 18.73 3.31
N PRO A 128 6.14 19.43 4.04
CA PRO A 128 6.41 19.93 5.37
C PRO A 128 6.33 18.84 6.43
N ASN A 129 6.94 19.05 7.59
CA ASN A 129 6.68 18.24 8.76
C ASN A 129 5.24 18.48 9.24
N PRO A 130 4.40 17.42 9.35
CA PRO A 130 3.02 17.57 9.78
C PRO A 130 2.92 17.78 11.30
N ASP A 131 1.80 18.34 11.72
CA ASP A 131 1.44 18.42 13.14
C ASP A 131 1.18 17.02 13.71
N GLY A 132 1.61 16.78 14.93
CA GLY A 132 1.40 15.49 15.62
C GLY A 132 2.32 14.36 15.18
N LEU A 133 3.38 14.67 14.43
CA LEU A 133 4.43 13.71 14.08
C LEU A 133 4.96 13.01 15.34
N CYS A 134 4.89 11.68 15.37
CA CYS A 134 5.40 10.89 16.49
C CYS A 134 6.86 10.53 16.23
N VAL A 135 7.75 10.93 17.17
CA VAL A 135 9.16 10.54 17.09
C VAL A 135 9.30 9.10 17.57
N MET A 136 9.75 8.23 16.67
CA MET A 136 9.97 6.80 16.94
C MET A 136 11.47 6.47 16.90
N GLY A 137 11.82 5.22 17.19
CA GLY A 137 13.20 4.71 17.06
C GLY A 137 13.63 4.45 15.60
N PHE A 138 12.81 4.85 14.63
CA PHE A 138 13.06 4.73 13.20
C PHE A 138 12.59 6.01 12.49
N PRO A 139 13.16 6.33 11.32
CA PRO A 139 12.73 7.50 10.53
C PRO A 139 11.29 7.33 10.00
N THR A 140 10.55 8.44 9.95
CA THR A 140 9.22 8.48 9.33
C THR A 140 9.33 8.14 7.84
N ARG A 141 8.40 7.35 7.33
CA ARG A 141 8.37 6.85 5.96
C ARG A 141 7.16 7.36 5.22
N VAL A 142 7.32 7.67 3.94
CA VAL A 142 6.19 7.87 3.02
C VAL A 142 5.67 6.50 2.60
N ILE A 143 4.75 5.96 3.39
CA ILE A 143 4.29 4.58 3.23
C ILE A 143 3.37 4.40 2.03
N ARG A 144 2.63 5.46 1.65
CA ARG A 144 1.71 5.45 0.51
C ARG A 144 1.55 6.84 -0.08
N ILE A 145 1.47 6.89 -1.40
CA ILE A 145 1.01 8.05 -2.16
C ILE A 145 -0.29 7.62 -2.85
N ALA A 146 -1.30 8.48 -2.86
CA ALA A 146 -2.52 8.29 -3.63
C ALA A 146 -2.82 9.58 -4.42
N ILE A 147 -3.29 9.42 -5.65
CA ILE A 147 -3.61 10.51 -6.57
C ILE A 147 -5.09 10.40 -6.92
N ASP A 148 -5.81 11.53 -6.90
CA ASP A 148 -7.19 11.54 -7.35
C ASP A 148 -7.24 11.26 -8.87
N PRO A 149 -7.92 10.19 -9.33
CA PRO A 149 -7.92 9.81 -10.74
C PRO A 149 -8.66 10.83 -11.63
N THR A 150 -9.53 11.65 -11.08
CA THR A 150 -10.30 12.68 -11.80
C THR A 150 -9.73 14.08 -11.63
N HIS A 151 -8.92 14.31 -10.62
CA HIS A 151 -8.21 15.56 -10.32
C HIS A 151 -6.73 15.26 -10.07
N PRO A 152 -5.93 14.96 -11.11
CA PRO A 152 -4.59 14.42 -10.96
C PRO A 152 -3.56 15.32 -10.26
N ASP A 153 -3.88 16.60 -10.06
CA ASP A 153 -3.10 17.52 -9.22
C ASP A 153 -3.36 17.32 -7.71
N GLU A 154 -4.38 16.53 -7.33
CA GLU A 154 -4.69 16.22 -5.93
C GLU A 154 -3.89 14.99 -5.48
N LEU A 155 -2.91 15.21 -4.62
CA LEU A 155 -2.01 14.21 -4.05
C LEU A 155 -2.27 14.06 -2.55
N TYR A 156 -2.29 12.82 -2.08
CA TYR A 156 -2.39 12.46 -0.67
C TYR A 156 -1.20 11.58 -0.29
N VAL A 157 -0.51 11.95 0.77
CA VAL A 157 0.72 11.28 1.21
C VAL A 157 0.54 10.79 2.65
N GLY A 158 0.47 9.47 2.80
CA GLY A 158 0.39 8.78 4.08
C GLY A 158 1.77 8.55 4.67
N LEU A 159 1.93 8.96 5.91
CA LEU A 159 3.18 8.91 6.64
C LEU A 159 3.08 7.88 7.78
N GLU A 160 4.02 6.95 7.87
CA GLU A 160 4.13 6.10 9.04
C GLU A 160 4.43 6.96 10.25
N VAL A 161 3.56 6.91 11.25
CA VAL A 161 3.56 7.72 12.47
C VAL A 161 3.54 9.25 12.27
N GLY A 162 3.13 9.70 11.08
CA GLY A 162 3.03 11.12 10.71
C GLY A 162 1.66 11.53 10.17
N GLY A 163 0.70 10.59 10.06
CA GLY A 163 -0.64 10.87 9.55
C GLY A 163 -0.67 11.13 8.05
N LEU A 164 -1.26 12.24 7.64
CA LEU A 164 -1.52 12.58 6.24
C LEU A 164 -1.19 14.02 5.92
N VAL A 165 -0.55 14.25 4.79
CA VAL A 165 -0.45 15.56 4.13
C VAL A 165 -1.02 15.49 2.73
N ARG A 166 -1.57 16.60 2.21
CA ARG A 166 -2.11 16.69 0.86
C ARG A 166 -1.53 17.86 0.07
N SER A 167 -1.54 17.73 -1.25
CA SER A 167 -1.36 18.83 -2.20
C SER A 167 -2.55 18.85 -3.16
N LEU A 168 -3.00 20.03 -3.55
CA LEU A 168 -4.06 20.25 -4.55
C LEU A 168 -3.54 20.88 -5.84
N ASP A 169 -2.20 20.96 -6.00
CA ASP A 169 -1.53 21.67 -7.09
C ASP A 169 -0.30 20.92 -7.64
N GLY A 170 -0.34 19.58 -7.62
CA GLY A 170 0.71 18.71 -8.14
C GLY A 170 1.99 18.70 -7.32
N GLY A 171 1.90 18.96 -6.01
CA GLY A 171 3.02 18.94 -5.08
C GLY A 171 3.78 20.25 -4.95
N LYS A 172 3.21 21.38 -5.41
CA LYS A 172 3.81 22.71 -5.26
C LYS A 172 3.59 23.26 -3.85
N THR A 173 2.37 23.11 -3.31
CA THR A 173 2.04 23.46 -1.94
C THR A 173 1.40 22.27 -1.20
N TRP A 174 1.53 22.25 0.12
CA TRP A 174 1.09 21.13 0.96
C TRP A 174 0.30 21.62 2.17
N THR A 175 -0.69 20.85 2.57
CA THR A 175 -1.53 21.08 3.73
C THR A 175 -1.50 19.85 4.64
N ASP A 176 -1.38 20.05 5.94
CA ASP A 176 -1.54 19.04 6.97
C ASP A 176 -3.03 18.69 7.13
N CYS A 177 -3.35 17.39 7.19
CA CYS A 177 -4.72 16.88 7.33
C CYS A 177 -4.97 16.21 8.70
N ASN A 178 -4.09 16.43 9.69
CA ASN A 178 -4.07 15.69 10.94
C ASN A 178 -4.99 16.22 12.05
N ALA A 179 -5.40 17.50 11.99
CA ALA A 179 -6.15 18.13 13.08
C ALA A 179 -7.42 17.36 13.48
N SER A 180 -8.19 16.90 12.49
CA SER A 180 -9.40 16.11 12.71
C SER A 180 -9.07 14.68 13.17
N LEU A 181 -8.03 14.04 12.64
CA LEU A 181 -7.55 12.72 13.07
C LEU A 181 -7.11 12.75 14.55
N LEU A 182 -6.33 13.75 14.95
CA LEU A 182 -5.91 13.92 16.34
C LEU A 182 -7.10 14.14 17.28
N LYS A 183 -8.14 14.87 16.82
CA LYS A 183 -9.38 15.02 17.58
C LYS A 183 -10.12 13.68 17.71
N LEU A 184 -10.22 12.88 16.66
CA LEU A 184 -10.81 11.53 16.71
C LEU A 184 -10.05 10.61 17.66
N ALA A 185 -8.72 10.67 17.69
CA ALA A 185 -7.90 9.87 18.59
C ALA A 185 -8.21 10.11 20.09
N THR A 186 -8.87 11.21 20.45
CA THR A 186 -9.29 11.47 21.83
C THR A 186 -10.55 10.71 22.23
N GLN A 187 -11.26 10.11 21.29
CA GLN A 187 -12.51 9.39 21.58
C GLN A 187 -12.23 8.15 22.43
N PRO A 188 -13.03 7.89 23.48
CA PRO A 188 -12.76 6.79 24.43
C PRO A 188 -12.71 5.40 23.78
N TYR A 189 -13.51 5.15 22.75
CA TYR A 189 -13.59 3.86 22.06
C TYR A 189 -12.36 3.58 21.16
N LEU A 190 -11.60 4.61 20.78
CA LEU A 190 -10.34 4.47 20.01
C LEU A 190 -9.10 4.39 20.94
N LYS A 191 -9.27 4.60 22.23
CA LYS A 191 -8.15 4.53 23.17
C LYS A 191 -7.75 3.09 23.45
N ASN A 192 -6.45 2.85 23.51
CA ASN A 192 -5.85 1.56 23.86
C ASN A 192 -6.09 0.41 22.88
N HIS A 193 -6.56 0.69 21.64
CA HIS A 193 -6.57 -0.32 20.61
C HIS A 193 -5.15 -0.63 20.12
N HIS A 194 -4.88 -1.92 19.88
CA HIS A 194 -3.67 -2.43 19.21
C HIS A 194 -2.33 -2.06 19.84
N GLY A 195 -2.28 -1.94 21.17
CA GLY A 195 -1.02 -1.82 21.93
C GLY A 195 -0.30 -0.47 21.80
N SER A 196 -0.94 0.55 21.25
CA SER A 196 -0.40 1.92 21.23
C SER A 196 -0.33 2.49 22.65
N GLN A 197 0.82 3.02 23.05
CA GLN A 197 0.95 3.73 24.32
C GLN A 197 0.16 5.04 24.32
N ARG A 198 -0.03 5.63 23.14
CA ARG A 198 -0.83 6.85 22.90
C ARG A 198 -1.80 6.60 21.75
N ALA A 199 -3.06 6.97 21.91
CA ALA A 199 -4.05 6.87 20.84
C ALA A 199 -3.65 7.69 19.59
N SER A 200 -2.99 8.84 19.79
CA SER A 200 -2.43 9.64 18.69
C SER A 200 -1.41 8.87 17.86
N GLU A 201 -0.51 8.10 18.47
CA GLU A 201 0.46 7.28 17.74
C GLU A 201 -0.24 6.29 16.78
N GLY A 202 -1.24 5.54 17.26
CA GLY A 202 -1.98 4.61 16.43
C GLY A 202 -2.79 5.29 15.33
N MET A 203 -3.35 6.46 15.60
CA MET A 203 -4.09 7.25 14.60
C MET A 203 -3.17 7.79 13.51
N MET A 204 -1.96 8.21 13.87
CA MET A 204 -0.99 8.79 12.94
C MET A 204 -0.17 7.73 12.19
N ASP A 205 -0.32 6.45 12.52
CA ASP A 205 0.38 5.34 11.88
C ASP A 205 -0.36 4.91 10.60
N SER A 206 -0.21 5.71 9.54
CA SER A 206 -0.82 5.44 8.24
C SER A 206 -0.23 4.18 7.62
N HIS A 207 -1.11 3.30 7.11
CA HIS A 207 -0.73 2.07 6.43
C HIS A 207 -1.06 2.11 4.94
N SER A 208 -2.22 2.63 4.59
CA SER A 208 -2.68 2.73 3.20
C SER A 208 -3.66 3.88 3.03
N LEU A 209 -3.71 4.38 1.80
CA LEU A 209 -4.63 5.42 1.33
C LEU A 209 -5.30 4.97 0.05
N ALA A 210 -6.55 5.37 -0.13
CA ALA A 210 -7.26 5.24 -1.39
C ALA A 210 -8.11 6.49 -1.64
N VAL A 211 -8.25 6.88 -2.91
CA VAL A 211 -9.12 7.98 -3.35
C VAL A 211 -10.14 7.41 -4.32
N SER A 212 -11.42 7.73 -4.11
CA SER A 212 -12.49 7.28 -4.99
C SER A 212 -12.99 8.39 -5.88
N SER A 213 -13.11 8.12 -7.18
CA SER A 213 -13.73 9.00 -8.16
C SER A 213 -15.26 9.03 -8.09
N ALA A 214 -15.89 8.04 -7.43
CA ALA A 214 -17.35 7.98 -7.27
C ALA A 214 -17.92 9.19 -6.54
N GLN A 215 -17.14 9.80 -5.66
CA GLN A 215 -17.51 11.01 -4.93
C GLN A 215 -16.26 11.89 -4.80
N PRO A 216 -16.18 13.01 -5.52
CA PRO A 216 -15.03 13.90 -5.50
C PRO A 216 -14.63 14.36 -4.09
N GLY A 217 -13.34 14.24 -3.77
CA GLY A 217 -12.81 14.58 -2.46
C GLY A 217 -12.94 13.48 -1.40
N THR A 218 -13.44 12.29 -1.78
CA THR A 218 -13.50 11.15 -0.84
C THR A 218 -12.17 10.43 -0.78
N VAL A 219 -11.61 10.38 0.42
CA VAL A 219 -10.33 9.76 0.75
C VAL A 219 -10.53 8.74 1.87
N PHE A 220 -9.93 7.58 1.73
CA PHE A 220 -9.92 6.51 2.74
C PHE A 220 -8.52 6.37 3.33
N LEU A 221 -8.43 6.25 4.64
CA LEU A 221 -7.19 6.05 5.38
C LEU A 221 -7.31 4.78 6.23
N ALA A 222 -6.47 3.80 5.92
CA ALA A 222 -6.25 2.64 6.78
C ALA A 222 -5.07 2.93 7.73
N ASN A 223 -5.28 2.69 9.01
CA ASN A 223 -4.24 2.84 10.02
C ASN A 223 -4.36 1.80 11.14
N ARG A 224 -3.53 1.91 12.16
CA ARG A 224 -3.53 0.98 13.30
C ARG A 224 -4.87 0.92 14.05
N LEU A 225 -5.64 2.00 14.09
CA LEU A 225 -6.89 2.07 14.86
C LEU A 225 -8.12 1.66 14.05
N GLY A 226 -8.02 1.57 12.72
CA GLY A 226 -9.14 1.19 11.88
C GLY A 226 -9.10 1.79 10.48
N LEU A 227 -10.27 1.95 9.90
CA LEU A 227 -10.48 2.56 8.60
C LEU A 227 -11.26 3.86 8.78
N PHE A 228 -10.76 4.93 8.18
CA PHE A 228 -11.32 6.28 8.29
C PHE A 228 -11.65 6.82 6.89
N ARG A 229 -12.69 7.68 6.83
CA ARG A 229 -13.14 8.31 5.60
C ARG A 229 -13.20 9.82 5.79
N SER A 230 -12.77 10.54 4.77
CA SER A 230 -13.00 11.97 4.57
C SER A 230 -13.77 12.17 3.29
N ASP A 231 -14.75 13.08 3.28
CA ASP A 231 -15.51 13.49 2.09
C ASP A 231 -15.18 14.93 1.64
N ASP A 232 -14.13 15.51 2.24
CA ASP A 232 -13.72 16.89 2.03
C ASP A 232 -12.19 17.02 1.86
N ARG A 233 -11.61 16.09 1.10
CA ARG A 233 -10.17 16.09 0.79
C ARG A 233 -9.26 15.98 2.01
N GLY A 234 -9.68 15.28 3.05
CA GLY A 234 -8.87 15.05 4.26
C GLY A 234 -8.95 16.17 5.30
N GLU A 235 -9.86 17.15 5.18
CA GLU A 235 -10.05 18.17 6.21
C GLU A 235 -10.73 17.62 7.45
N ASN A 236 -11.81 16.86 7.26
CA ASN A 236 -12.52 16.20 8.33
C ASN A 236 -12.58 14.68 8.10
N TRP A 237 -12.37 13.94 9.18
CA TRP A 237 -12.35 12.48 9.15
C TRP A 237 -13.44 11.90 10.04
N SER A 238 -14.03 10.79 9.60
CA SER A 238 -14.95 9.97 10.35
C SER A 238 -14.46 8.53 10.41
N ASP A 239 -14.72 7.86 11.55
CA ASP A 239 -14.50 6.43 11.72
C ASP A 239 -15.56 5.66 10.92
N MET A 240 -15.14 4.68 10.12
CA MET A 240 -16.02 3.80 9.36
C MET A 240 -16.57 2.64 10.19
N ASP A 241 -16.22 2.58 11.48
CA ASP A 241 -16.73 1.63 12.47
C ASP A 241 -16.72 0.17 11.96
N ILE A 242 -15.55 -0.27 11.50
CA ILE A 242 -15.34 -1.63 10.96
C ILE A 242 -15.74 -2.70 11.98
N GLY A 243 -15.69 -2.38 13.27
CA GLY A 243 -16.13 -3.26 14.35
C GLY A 243 -17.59 -3.72 14.27
N ARG A 244 -18.44 -3.05 13.49
CA ARG A 244 -19.82 -3.49 13.20
C ARG A 244 -19.89 -4.71 12.28
N PHE A 245 -18.84 -4.95 11.48
CA PHE A 245 -18.82 -5.97 10.42
C PHE A 245 -17.79 -7.05 10.67
N SER A 246 -16.78 -6.76 11.49
CA SER A 246 -15.62 -7.63 11.71
C SER A 246 -15.07 -7.46 13.12
N GLU A 247 -14.62 -8.56 13.73
CA GLU A 247 -13.79 -8.52 14.94
C GLU A 247 -12.36 -8.09 14.66
N LEU A 248 -11.96 -8.07 13.36
CA LEU A 248 -10.65 -7.67 12.88
C LEU A 248 -10.70 -6.18 12.54
N THR A 249 -10.20 -5.33 13.44
CA THR A 249 -10.31 -3.87 13.30
C THR A 249 -9.01 -3.16 12.94
N TYR A 250 -7.88 -3.85 13.01
CA TYR A 250 -6.59 -3.33 12.55
C TYR A 250 -6.57 -3.29 11.02
N ALA A 251 -6.69 -2.11 10.42
CA ALA A 251 -6.72 -1.94 8.97
C ALA A 251 -5.30 -1.80 8.41
N ARG A 252 -4.89 -2.72 7.54
CA ARG A 252 -3.55 -2.70 6.93
C ARG A 252 -3.53 -2.16 5.51
N ASP A 253 -4.56 -2.45 4.73
CA ASP A 253 -4.68 -1.94 3.36
C ASP A 253 -6.13 -1.62 3.02
N VAL A 254 -6.31 -0.65 2.15
CA VAL A 254 -7.58 -0.29 1.52
C VAL A 254 -7.34 0.06 0.06
N LYS A 255 -8.15 -0.48 -0.83
CA LYS A 255 -8.10 -0.22 -2.28
C LYS A 255 -9.48 0.14 -2.79
N VAL A 256 -9.56 1.10 -3.70
CA VAL A 256 -10.70 1.26 -4.60
C VAL A 256 -10.54 0.22 -5.71
N PHE A 257 -11.63 -0.47 -6.02
CA PHE A 257 -11.61 -1.50 -7.05
C PHE A 257 -11.53 -0.86 -8.45
N PRO A 258 -10.58 -1.26 -9.32
CA PRO A 258 -10.33 -0.56 -10.59
C PRO A 258 -11.53 -0.51 -11.55
N HIS A 259 -12.47 -1.46 -11.45
CA HIS A 259 -13.63 -1.60 -12.34
C HIS A 259 -14.93 -1.01 -11.77
N ASP A 260 -14.92 -0.59 -10.51
CA ASP A 260 -16.06 0.05 -9.86
C ASP A 260 -15.56 0.95 -8.72
N ASP A 261 -15.59 2.24 -8.95
CA ASP A 261 -15.11 3.27 -8.02
C ASP A 261 -15.91 3.40 -6.72
N ARG A 262 -17.06 2.71 -6.61
CA ARG A 262 -17.85 2.57 -5.37
C ARG A 262 -17.45 1.35 -4.56
N THR A 263 -16.74 0.39 -5.18
CA THR A 263 -16.31 -0.83 -4.53
C THR A 263 -14.95 -0.64 -3.86
N LEU A 264 -14.88 -1.00 -2.58
CA LEU A 264 -13.66 -0.99 -1.77
C LEU A 264 -13.28 -2.41 -1.37
N LEU A 265 -11.99 -2.66 -1.30
CA LEU A 265 -11.39 -3.84 -0.71
C LEU A 265 -10.60 -3.44 0.54
N GLY A 266 -10.79 -4.13 1.64
CA GLY A 266 -10.14 -3.83 2.92
C GLY A 266 -9.44 -5.04 3.52
N ALA A 267 -8.16 -4.90 3.88
CA ALA A 267 -7.38 -5.91 4.58
C ALA A 267 -7.43 -5.64 6.08
N PHE A 268 -8.11 -6.50 6.83
CA PHE A 268 -8.28 -6.35 8.27
C PHE A 268 -7.65 -7.50 9.04
N SER A 269 -7.13 -7.19 10.22
CA SER A 269 -6.44 -8.15 11.09
C SER A 269 -6.69 -7.80 12.56
N ILE A 270 -6.19 -8.62 13.48
CA ILE A 270 -6.28 -8.33 14.91
C ILE A 270 -5.26 -7.25 15.30
N ALA A 271 -4.04 -7.34 14.77
CA ALA A 271 -2.91 -6.46 15.11
C ALA A 271 -1.82 -6.52 14.03
N ALA A 272 -0.78 -5.71 14.17
CA ALA A 272 0.41 -5.72 13.31
C ALA A 272 1.12 -7.09 13.26
N VAL A 273 1.07 -7.83 14.35
CA VAL A 273 1.55 -9.21 14.45
C VAL A 273 0.40 -10.04 15.04
N SER A 274 -0.25 -10.80 14.20
CA SER A 274 -1.40 -11.61 14.59
C SER A 274 -1.41 -12.95 13.83
N ASP A 275 -2.28 -13.85 14.29
CA ASP A 275 -2.48 -15.17 13.69
C ASP A 275 -3.78 -15.20 12.84
N ALA A 276 -4.37 -14.04 12.57
CA ALA A 276 -5.58 -13.93 11.77
C ALA A 276 -5.61 -12.63 10.97
N GLY A 277 -6.13 -12.74 9.75
CA GLY A 277 -6.46 -11.65 8.85
C GLY A 277 -7.61 -12.07 7.95
N SER A 278 -8.25 -11.12 7.31
CA SER A 278 -9.31 -11.38 6.33
C SER A 278 -9.47 -10.22 5.37
N LEU A 279 -9.86 -10.55 4.14
CA LEU A 279 -10.20 -9.60 3.10
C LEU A 279 -11.70 -9.34 3.13
N TYR A 280 -12.07 -8.08 3.14
CA TYR A 280 -13.46 -7.63 3.09
C TYR A 280 -13.72 -6.80 1.83
N ARG A 281 -14.94 -6.82 1.37
CA ARG A 281 -15.44 -6.01 0.25
C ARG A 281 -16.64 -5.18 0.67
N SER A 282 -16.66 -3.94 0.23
CA SER A 282 -17.81 -3.03 0.24
C SER A 282 -18.16 -2.67 -1.20
N THR A 283 -19.45 -2.50 -1.52
CA THR A 283 -19.91 -2.05 -2.85
C THR A 283 -20.68 -0.71 -2.76
N ASP A 284 -20.59 -0.03 -1.62
CA ASP A 284 -21.34 1.17 -1.28
C ASP A 284 -20.47 2.26 -0.61
N LEU A 285 -19.20 2.37 -1.06
CA LEU A 285 -18.21 3.31 -0.51
C LEU A 285 -17.94 3.11 0.98
N GLY A 286 -18.03 1.86 1.46
CA GLY A 286 -17.68 1.48 2.82
C GLY A 286 -18.79 1.63 3.84
N GLU A 287 -20.03 1.85 3.43
CA GLU A 287 -21.19 1.89 4.34
C GLU A 287 -21.48 0.51 4.94
N THR A 288 -21.29 -0.56 4.12
CA THR A 288 -21.39 -1.95 4.57
C THR A 288 -20.22 -2.78 4.06
N TRP A 289 -19.82 -3.79 4.85
CA TRP A 289 -18.71 -4.66 4.54
C TRP A 289 -19.09 -6.13 4.68
N THR A 290 -18.65 -6.94 3.74
CA THR A 290 -18.82 -8.40 3.77
C THR A 290 -17.48 -9.07 3.59
N ARG A 291 -17.28 -10.20 4.28
CA ARG A 291 -16.09 -11.02 4.10
C ARG A 291 -16.00 -11.50 2.65
N PHE A 292 -14.82 -11.39 2.03
CA PHE A 292 -14.63 -11.67 0.61
C PHE A 292 -13.72 -12.89 0.34
N ASP A 293 -12.85 -13.25 1.25
CA ASP A 293 -11.91 -14.38 1.17
C ASP A 293 -12.55 -15.71 1.62
N HIS A 294 -13.64 -16.11 0.97
CA HIS A 294 -14.38 -17.32 1.32
C HIS A 294 -13.56 -18.60 1.09
N GLY A 295 -13.59 -19.51 2.06
CA GLY A 295 -13.00 -20.84 1.92
C GLY A 295 -11.48 -20.90 2.11
N VAL A 296 -10.80 -19.79 2.43
CA VAL A 296 -9.38 -19.79 2.81
C VAL A 296 -9.18 -19.33 4.25
N SER A 297 -8.06 -19.73 4.84
CA SER A 297 -7.67 -19.35 6.20
C SER A 297 -6.37 -18.53 6.13
N ILE A 298 -6.46 -17.28 6.52
CA ILE A 298 -5.32 -16.37 6.61
C ILE A 298 -4.77 -16.44 8.03
N GLU A 299 -3.57 -17.01 8.19
CA GLU A 299 -2.97 -17.37 9.48
C GLU A 299 -1.95 -16.34 9.99
N SER A 300 -1.95 -15.15 9.41
CA SER A 300 -1.16 -14.02 9.90
C SER A 300 -1.81 -12.70 9.47
N THR A 301 -1.26 -11.58 9.92
CA THR A 301 -1.72 -10.25 9.52
C THR A 301 -1.80 -10.15 8.01
N LEU A 302 -2.99 -9.83 7.48
CA LEU A 302 -3.19 -9.55 6.06
C LEU A 302 -2.59 -8.17 5.75
N MET A 303 -1.60 -8.15 4.86
CA MET A 303 -0.72 -7.00 4.66
C MET A 303 -1.14 -6.12 3.50
N ILE A 304 -1.54 -6.72 2.38
CA ILE A 304 -1.67 -5.99 1.12
C ILE A 304 -2.66 -6.67 0.17
N ILE A 305 -3.30 -5.86 -0.66
CA ILE A 305 -4.27 -6.25 -1.67
C ILE A 305 -3.77 -5.80 -3.04
N ALA A 306 -3.97 -6.65 -4.05
CA ALA A 306 -3.82 -6.31 -5.46
C ALA A 306 -5.10 -6.67 -6.21
N ALA A 307 -5.68 -5.70 -6.91
CA ALA A 307 -6.78 -5.90 -7.83
C ALA A 307 -6.29 -5.59 -9.24
N SER A 308 -6.57 -6.48 -10.19
CA SER A 308 -6.14 -6.30 -11.57
C SER A 308 -6.92 -5.16 -12.23
N ALA A 309 -6.22 -4.29 -12.94
CA ALA A 309 -6.86 -3.28 -13.80
C ALA A 309 -7.33 -3.87 -15.13
N SER A 310 -6.81 -5.03 -15.52
CA SER A 310 -7.17 -5.71 -16.78
C SER A 310 -8.31 -6.72 -16.65
N SER A 311 -8.63 -7.17 -15.43
CA SER A 311 -9.68 -8.17 -15.17
C SER A 311 -10.46 -7.86 -13.89
N SER A 312 -11.78 -7.69 -14.02
CA SER A 312 -12.69 -7.50 -12.88
C SER A 312 -12.82 -8.72 -11.96
N ASP A 313 -12.42 -9.89 -12.45
CA ASP A 313 -12.55 -11.15 -11.73
C ASP A 313 -11.31 -11.48 -10.88
N ARG A 314 -10.23 -10.71 -11.07
CA ARG A 314 -8.92 -11.00 -10.51
C ARG A 314 -8.58 -10.12 -9.32
N VAL A 315 -8.45 -10.75 -8.15
CA VAL A 315 -8.00 -10.10 -6.91
C VAL A 315 -7.05 -11.04 -6.17
N TYR A 316 -5.95 -10.48 -5.69
CA TYR A 316 -4.99 -11.18 -4.85
C TYR A 316 -4.82 -10.46 -3.51
N CYS A 317 -4.47 -11.19 -2.48
CA CYS A 317 -4.06 -10.64 -1.20
C CYS A 317 -2.91 -11.44 -0.60
N ALA A 318 -2.07 -10.77 0.17
CA ALA A 318 -0.91 -11.41 0.78
C ALA A 318 -0.84 -11.13 2.29
N ALA A 319 -0.56 -12.16 3.05
CA ALA A 319 -0.36 -12.11 4.48
C ALA A 319 1.13 -12.06 4.85
N ARG A 320 1.42 -11.56 6.02
CA ARG A 320 2.77 -11.26 6.51
C ARG A 320 3.74 -12.44 6.43
N ARG A 321 3.26 -13.68 6.67
CA ARG A 321 4.09 -14.89 6.68
C ARG A 321 4.20 -15.58 5.30
N GLY A 322 3.99 -14.83 4.21
CA GLY A 322 4.17 -15.35 2.86
C GLY A 322 2.99 -16.12 2.28
N GLN A 323 1.85 -16.15 2.96
CA GLN A 323 0.62 -16.68 2.36
C GLN A 323 0.10 -15.67 1.32
N VAL A 324 -0.07 -16.12 0.09
CA VAL A 324 -0.74 -15.38 -0.99
C VAL A 324 -1.99 -16.14 -1.39
N PHE A 325 -3.10 -15.44 -1.54
CA PHE A 325 -4.36 -15.99 -2.01
C PHE A 325 -4.87 -15.20 -3.18
N GLY A 326 -5.47 -15.88 -4.15
CA GLY A 326 -6.01 -15.25 -5.35
C GLY A 326 -7.37 -15.80 -5.75
N THR A 327 -8.16 -14.97 -6.38
CA THR A 327 -9.38 -15.33 -7.10
C THR A 327 -9.27 -14.88 -8.55
N GLU A 328 -9.78 -15.71 -9.48
CA GLU A 328 -9.86 -15.47 -10.91
C GLU A 328 -11.33 -15.49 -11.42
N ASP A 329 -12.29 -15.53 -10.49
CA ASP A 329 -13.73 -15.67 -10.76
C ASP A 329 -14.61 -14.69 -9.94
N GLY A 330 -14.04 -13.52 -9.63
CA GLY A 330 -14.75 -12.46 -8.91
C GLY A 330 -15.02 -12.77 -7.44
N GLY A 331 -14.29 -13.72 -6.85
CA GLY A 331 -14.42 -14.13 -5.46
C GLY A 331 -15.32 -15.33 -5.24
N ALA A 332 -15.78 -16.03 -6.29
CA ALA A 332 -16.54 -17.24 -6.14
C ALA A 332 -15.70 -18.40 -5.58
N SER A 333 -14.42 -18.43 -5.93
CA SER A 333 -13.43 -19.32 -5.34
C SER A 333 -12.09 -18.64 -5.09
N TRP A 334 -11.32 -19.16 -4.13
CA TRP A 334 -10.01 -18.66 -3.76
C TRP A 334 -8.99 -19.79 -3.76
N GLN A 335 -7.80 -19.51 -4.26
CA GLN A 335 -6.68 -20.44 -4.31
C GLN A 335 -5.49 -19.89 -3.52
N ALA A 336 -4.75 -20.82 -2.90
CA ALA A 336 -3.53 -20.48 -2.17
C ALA A 336 -2.30 -20.63 -3.09
N HIS A 337 -1.47 -19.59 -3.10
CA HIS A 337 -0.20 -19.53 -3.83
C HIS A 337 0.92 -19.12 -2.86
N PRO A 338 1.27 -19.96 -1.88
CA PRO A 338 2.26 -19.58 -0.87
C PRO A 338 3.60 -19.24 -1.52
N LEU A 339 4.24 -18.19 -1.03
CA LEU A 339 5.62 -17.83 -1.41
C LEU A 339 6.59 -18.93 -0.98
N PRO A 340 7.81 -18.98 -1.54
CA PRO A 340 8.81 -19.95 -1.14
C PRO A 340 9.03 -20.01 0.38
N PRO A 341 9.35 -21.19 0.96
CA PRO A 341 9.49 -21.36 2.39
C PRO A 341 10.49 -20.37 3.02
N GLY A 342 10.09 -19.76 4.14
CA GLY A 342 10.90 -18.80 4.89
C GLY A 342 10.76 -17.35 4.42
N VAL A 343 9.98 -17.07 3.39
CA VAL A 343 9.65 -15.68 3.00
C VAL A 343 8.65 -15.12 3.99
N GLU A 344 9.03 -14.02 4.64
CA GLU A 344 8.17 -13.27 5.57
C GLU A 344 8.28 -11.77 5.26
N GLY A 345 7.36 -10.96 5.81
CA GLY A 345 7.39 -9.51 5.63
C GLY A 345 6.97 -9.08 4.23
N VAL A 346 5.83 -9.60 3.76
CA VAL A 346 5.27 -9.17 2.46
C VAL A 346 4.75 -7.74 2.59
N TYR A 347 5.35 -6.81 1.83
CA TYR A 347 4.98 -5.39 1.81
C TYR A 347 4.39 -4.95 0.49
N ALA A 348 4.67 -5.67 -0.58
CA ALA A 348 4.24 -5.31 -1.92
C ALA A 348 3.49 -6.46 -2.59
N LEU A 349 2.43 -6.12 -3.29
CA LEU A 349 1.68 -7.03 -4.16
C LEU A 349 1.12 -6.22 -5.33
N ALA A 350 1.26 -6.74 -6.54
CA ALA A 350 0.64 -6.19 -7.74
C ALA A 350 0.24 -7.33 -8.67
N CYS A 351 -0.86 -7.16 -9.42
CA CYS A 351 -1.30 -8.17 -10.40
C CYS A 351 -1.74 -7.53 -11.73
N VAL A 352 -1.42 -8.20 -12.82
CA VAL A 352 -1.82 -7.83 -14.19
C VAL A 352 -3.16 -8.43 -14.55
#